data_349990a33413a8269944623ea6967a8c
#
_entry.id   349990a33413a8269944623ea6967a8c
#
_cell.length_a   1.000
_cell.length_b   1.000
_cell.length_c   1.000
_cell.angle_alpha   90.00
_cell.angle_beta   90.00
_cell.angle_gamma   90.00
#
_symmetry.space_group_name_H-M   'P 1'
#
loop_
_entity.id
_entity.type
_entity.pdbx_description
1 polymer ?
#
loop_
_entity_poly.entity_id
_entity_poly.type
_entity_poly.pdbx_seq_one_letter_code
_entity_poly.pdbx_strand_id
1 'polypeptide(L)'
;EIKDKQLMVNGKPILVKGVNYHEHNEHTGHYVPEDLMLKDFELWKRYNINTVRTCHYPQQERFYELCDQYGIYVIDEANIESHGMGYNLNVGGTLANNPLFMNSHVDRTLNMYERDKNHPCIITWSLGNEAGNGVNFYVTYNTLKALDSRPIQYERAQLEWNTDIFCPMYHRPAQIEKYAQNPEMTRPLIL
;
A
#
# COMPACT_ATOMS: atom_id res chain seq x y z
N GLU A 1 3.06 9.49 -10.31
CA GLU A 1 3.39 8.74 -11.53
C GLU A 1 4.68 7.93 -11.38
N ILE A 2 4.90 6.99 -12.28
CA ILE A 2 6.15 6.23 -12.36
C ILE A 2 6.87 6.62 -13.65
N LYS A 3 8.15 6.95 -13.52
CA LYS A 3 9.01 7.27 -14.65
C LYS A 3 10.45 6.83 -14.37
N ASP A 4 11.09 6.18 -15.35
CA ASP A 4 12.49 5.75 -15.26
C ASP A 4 12.80 4.94 -13.99
N LYS A 5 11.96 3.96 -13.67
CA LYS A 5 12.00 3.13 -12.43
C LYS A 5 11.80 3.92 -11.12
N GLN A 6 11.37 5.15 -11.17
CA GLN A 6 11.21 6.01 -10.00
C GLN A 6 9.75 6.37 -9.75
N LEU A 7 9.36 6.38 -8.48
CA LEU A 7 8.11 6.97 -8.06
C LEU A 7 8.27 8.50 -8.04
N MET A 8 7.41 9.19 -8.78
CA MET A 8 7.45 10.63 -8.96
C MET A 8 6.25 11.28 -8.29
N VAL A 9 6.48 12.36 -7.56
CA VAL A 9 5.44 13.26 -7.06
C VAL A 9 5.69 14.65 -7.59
N ASN A 10 4.69 15.24 -8.26
CA ASN A 10 4.79 16.56 -8.89
C ASN A 10 6.02 16.68 -9.81
N GLY A 11 6.29 15.64 -10.59
CA GLY A 11 7.41 15.61 -11.54
C GLY A 11 8.81 15.47 -10.92
N LYS A 12 8.89 15.20 -9.61
CA LYS A 12 10.17 14.98 -8.92
C LYS A 12 10.24 13.56 -8.36
N PRO A 13 11.39 12.87 -8.50
CA PRO A 13 11.57 11.57 -7.89
C PRO A 13 11.59 11.69 -6.37
N ILE A 14 10.94 10.75 -5.71
CA ILE A 14 10.94 10.67 -4.25
C ILE A 14 11.66 9.41 -3.78
N LEU A 15 12.33 9.53 -2.65
CA LEU A 15 12.83 8.39 -1.90
C LEU A 15 11.88 8.14 -0.73
N VAL A 16 11.24 6.97 -0.74
CA VAL A 16 10.36 6.56 0.36
C VAL A 16 11.21 6.23 1.58
N LYS A 17 11.05 7.03 2.64
CA LYS A 17 11.58 6.79 3.97
C LYS A 17 10.39 6.54 4.88
N GLY A 18 9.86 5.33 4.79
CA GLY A 18 8.53 5.01 5.30
C GLY A 18 8.53 4.08 6.50
N VAL A 19 7.38 4.02 7.13
CA VAL A 19 7.04 3.06 8.17
C VAL A 19 5.70 2.42 7.86
N ASN A 20 5.51 1.18 8.33
CA ASN A 20 4.20 0.57 8.42
C ASN A 20 3.52 1.04 9.71
N TYR A 21 2.24 1.37 9.65
CA TYR A 21 1.51 1.91 10.78
C TYR A 21 0.17 1.20 10.97
N HIS A 22 0.02 0.57 12.14
CA HIS A 22 -1.24 0.03 12.59
C HIS A 22 -1.99 1.07 13.43
N GLU A 23 -3.27 1.26 13.16
CA GLU A 23 -4.16 2.06 13.99
C GLU A 23 -4.50 1.27 15.25
N HIS A 24 -3.66 1.42 16.27
CA HIS A 24 -3.80 0.66 17.50
C HIS A 24 -3.33 1.46 18.72
N ASN A 25 -4.11 1.35 19.79
CA ASN A 25 -3.79 1.88 21.11
C ASN A 25 -4.06 0.80 22.16
N GLU A 26 -3.18 0.66 23.13
CA GLU A 26 -3.24 -0.39 24.16
C GLU A 26 -4.49 -0.31 25.05
N HIS A 27 -5.12 0.87 25.14
CA HIS A 27 -6.29 1.08 25.98
C HIS A 27 -7.60 1.13 25.20
N THR A 28 -7.58 1.63 23.97
CA THR A 28 -8.77 1.94 23.17
C THR A 28 -8.93 1.07 21.92
N GLY A 29 -8.00 0.15 21.68
CA GLY A 29 -8.02 -0.75 20.50
C GLY A 29 -7.78 0.01 19.20
N HIS A 30 -8.68 -0.13 18.24
CA HIS A 30 -8.56 0.52 16.92
C HIS A 30 -8.97 2.00 16.87
N TYR A 31 -9.23 2.61 18.00
CA TYR A 31 -9.37 4.05 18.10
C TYR A 31 -8.10 4.67 18.68
N VAL A 32 -7.42 5.48 17.90
CA VAL A 32 -6.24 6.22 18.33
C VAL A 32 -6.63 7.68 18.59
N PRO A 33 -6.50 8.17 19.84
CA PRO A 33 -6.75 9.58 20.15
C PRO A 33 -5.83 10.52 19.37
N GLU A 34 -6.34 11.71 19.02
CA GLU A 34 -5.59 12.66 18.18
C GLU A 34 -4.25 13.10 18.83
N ASP A 35 -4.22 13.26 20.14
CA ASP A 35 -2.98 13.62 20.84
C ASP A 35 -1.88 12.55 20.72
N LEU A 36 -2.27 11.29 20.62
CA LEU A 36 -1.32 10.20 20.35
C LEU A 36 -0.87 10.21 18.90
N MET A 37 -1.80 10.39 17.95
CA MET A 37 -1.42 10.55 16.53
C MET A 37 -0.41 11.69 16.35
N LEU A 38 -0.65 12.85 16.99
CA LEU A 38 0.26 13.99 16.90
C LEU A 38 1.67 13.67 17.42
N LYS A 39 1.80 12.85 18.46
CA LYS A 39 3.10 12.36 18.93
C LYS A 39 3.81 11.50 17.89
N ASP A 40 3.07 10.64 17.21
CA ASP A 40 3.63 9.82 16.12
C ASP A 40 4.12 10.72 14.97
N PHE A 41 3.34 11.73 14.58
CA PHE A 41 3.74 12.69 13.54
C PHE A 41 4.99 13.49 13.94
N GLU A 42 5.10 13.93 15.21
CA GLU A 42 6.32 14.57 15.72
C GLU A 42 7.55 13.66 15.61
N LEU A 43 7.40 12.39 15.97
CA LEU A 43 8.46 11.41 15.85
C LEU A 43 8.83 11.17 14.39
N TRP A 44 7.87 11.01 13.50
CA TRP A 44 8.15 10.85 12.06
C TRP A 44 8.92 12.02 11.50
N LYS A 45 8.52 13.25 11.82
CA LYS A 45 9.26 14.45 11.37
C LYS A 45 10.67 14.50 11.95
N ARG A 46 10.84 14.17 13.23
CA ARG A 46 12.15 14.14 13.90
C ARG A 46 13.11 13.12 13.27
N TYR A 47 12.60 11.98 12.85
CA TYR A 47 13.41 10.91 12.25
C TYR A 47 13.42 10.89 10.71
N ASN A 48 13.00 11.98 10.08
CA ASN A 48 12.94 12.11 8.62
C ASN A 48 12.08 11.03 7.91
N ILE A 49 11.05 10.55 8.56
CA ILE A 49 10.05 9.69 7.93
C ILE A 49 9.14 10.60 7.11
N ASN A 50 8.95 10.23 5.85
CA ASN A 50 8.14 11.00 4.92
C ASN A 50 6.93 10.23 4.36
N THR A 51 6.82 8.94 4.65
CA THR A 51 5.79 8.08 4.08
C THR A 51 5.29 7.09 5.13
N VAL A 52 4.00 6.81 5.09
CA VAL A 52 3.36 5.78 5.92
C VAL A 52 2.54 4.85 5.05
N ARG A 53 2.66 3.54 5.28
CA ARG A 53 1.72 2.55 4.75
C ARG A 53 0.70 2.22 5.84
N THR A 54 -0.59 2.36 5.50
CA THR A 54 -1.70 2.06 6.41
C THR A 54 -1.92 0.55 6.49
N CYS A 55 -1.10 -0.15 7.21
CA CYS A 55 -1.17 -1.60 7.30
C CYS A 55 -2.18 -2.05 8.37
N HIS A 56 -3.12 -2.97 8.14
CA HIS A 56 -3.45 -3.50 6.80
C HIS A 56 -4.92 -3.16 6.52
N TYR A 57 -5.24 -1.89 6.64
CA TYR A 57 -6.59 -1.32 6.50
C TYR A 57 -6.53 0.21 6.45
N PRO A 58 -7.51 0.88 5.85
CA PRO A 58 -7.60 2.34 5.91
C PRO A 58 -7.75 2.82 7.35
N GLN A 59 -7.08 3.93 7.68
CA GLN A 59 -7.08 4.55 8.99
C GLN A 59 -8.33 5.44 9.19
N GLN A 60 -8.51 6.01 10.38
CA GLN A 60 -9.54 7.00 10.63
C GLN A 60 -9.31 8.29 9.81
N GLU A 61 -10.38 9.00 9.43
CA GLU A 61 -10.32 10.17 8.54
C GLU A 61 -9.33 11.24 9.02
N ARG A 62 -9.31 11.50 10.33
CA ARG A 62 -8.41 12.49 10.93
C ARG A 62 -6.93 12.22 10.66
N PHE A 63 -6.55 10.96 10.53
CA PHE A 63 -5.19 10.57 10.19
C PHE A 63 -4.76 11.13 8.82
N TYR A 64 -5.62 11.04 7.80
CA TYR A 64 -5.32 11.55 6.47
C TYR A 64 -5.25 13.07 6.44
N GLU A 65 -6.15 13.76 7.16
CA GLU A 65 -6.09 15.21 7.31
C GLU A 65 -4.75 15.64 7.93
N LEU A 66 -4.27 14.92 8.93
CA LEU A 66 -2.96 15.17 9.53
C LEU A 66 -1.81 14.86 8.55
N CYS A 67 -1.90 13.79 7.76
CA CYS A 67 -0.93 13.51 6.71
C CYS A 67 -0.86 14.66 5.69
N ASP A 68 -2.01 15.19 5.27
CA ASP A 68 -2.08 16.35 4.38
C ASP A 68 -1.43 17.60 5.00
N GLN A 69 -1.70 17.87 6.28
CA GLN A 69 -1.17 19.04 7.00
C GLN A 69 0.34 18.94 7.25
N TYR A 70 0.82 17.76 7.65
CA TYR A 70 2.22 17.53 8.00
C TYR A 70 3.10 17.17 6.80
N GLY A 71 2.52 16.96 5.62
CA GLY A 71 3.24 16.56 4.41
C GLY A 71 3.85 15.16 4.54
N ILE A 72 3.08 14.20 5.03
CA ILE A 72 3.44 12.78 5.07
C ILE A 72 2.73 12.09 3.91
N TYR A 73 3.47 11.45 3.03
CA TYR A 73 2.89 10.64 1.97
C TYR A 73 2.25 9.37 2.53
N VAL A 74 1.19 8.94 1.89
CA VAL A 74 0.45 7.74 2.29
C VAL A 74 0.43 6.72 1.15
N ILE A 75 0.73 5.48 1.51
CA ILE A 75 0.38 4.28 0.75
C ILE A 75 -0.85 3.73 1.44
N ASP A 76 -2.01 3.98 0.86
CA ASP A 76 -3.29 3.60 1.46
C ASP A 76 -3.68 2.18 1.09
N GLU A 77 -3.96 1.34 2.11
CA GLU A 77 -4.12 -0.09 1.92
C GLU A 77 -5.55 -0.55 2.20
N ALA A 78 -6.09 -1.28 1.24
CA ALA A 78 -7.41 -1.90 1.38
C ALA A 78 -7.39 -2.99 2.47
N ASN A 79 -8.47 -3.07 3.23
CA ASN A 79 -8.64 -4.09 4.26
C ASN A 79 -8.86 -5.48 3.64
N ILE A 80 -7.81 -6.01 3.03
CA ILE A 80 -7.78 -7.35 2.45
C ILE A 80 -6.54 -8.07 2.96
N GLU A 81 -6.75 -8.99 3.86
CA GLU A 81 -5.74 -9.92 4.35
C GLU A 81 -6.38 -11.29 4.57
N SER A 82 -5.72 -12.34 4.10
CA SER A 82 -6.19 -13.72 4.29
C SER A 82 -5.08 -14.70 4.64
N HIS A 83 -3.98 -14.20 5.20
CA HIS A 83 -2.82 -15.01 5.62
C HIS A 83 -3.23 -16.21 6.50
N GLY A 84 -4.15 -16.01 7.43
CA GLY A 84 -4.68 -17.06 8.29
C GLY A 84 -5.46 -18.19 7.59
N MET A 85 -5.86 -17.99 6.32
CA MET A 85 -6.54 -19.00 5.49
C MET A 85 -5.58 -19.89 4.69
N GLY A 86 -4.29 -19.81 4.99
CA GLY A 86 -3.24 -20.53 4.31
C GLY A 86 -2.31 -19.61 3.55
N TYR A 87 -1.03 -19.78 3.79
CA TYR A 87 0.02 -18.98 3.20
C TYR A 87 0.57 -19.65 1.94
N ASN A 88 -0.26 -19.69 0.90
CA ASN A 88 0.16 -20.21 -0.39
C ASN A 88 0.48 -19.04 -1.33
N LEU A 89 1.73 -18.92 -1.73
CA LEU A 89 2.20 -17.89 -2.64
C LEU A 89 1.81 -18.16 -4.09
N ASN A 90 1.37 -19.37 -4.40
CA ASN A 90 0.95 -19.75 -5.73
C ASN A 90 -0.45 -19.21 -6.04
N VAL A 91 -0.62 -18.75 -7.26
CA VAL A 91 -1.94 -18.38 -7.78
C VAL A 91 -2.91 -19.57 -7.61
N GLY A 92 -4.05 -19.29 -7.03
CA GLY A 92 -5.10 -20.30 -6.84
C GLY A 92 -5.14 -20.96 -5.45
N GLY A 93 -4.12 -20.73 -4.61
CA GLY A 93 -4.02 -21.37 -3.30
C GLY A 93 -4.74 -20.67 -2.15
N THR A 94 -5.33 -19.48 -2.40
CA THR A 94 -5.94 -18.63 -1.36
C THR A 94 -7.31 -18.10 -1.79
N LEU A 95 -7.96 -17.34 -0.90
CA LEU A 95 -9.22 -16.65 -1.20
C LEU A 95 -9.09 -15.68 -2.40
N ALA A 96 -7.90 -15.21 -2.69
CA ALA A 96 -7.58 -14.35 -3.84
C ALA A 96 -8.02 -14.91 -5.20
N ASN A 97 -8.11 -16.22 -5.32
CA ASN A 97 -8.52 -16.90 -6.55
C ASN A 97 -9.88 -17.62 -6.43
N ASN A 98 -10.61 -17.40 -5.37
CA ASN A 98 -11.96 -17.93 -5.21
C ASN A 98 -12.99 -16.89 -5.65
N PRO A 99 -13.72 -17.09 -6.77
CA PRO A 99 -14.66 -16.11 -7.32
C PRO A 99 -15.77 -15.69 -6.35
N LEU A 100 -16.10 -16.50 -5.36
CA LEU A 100 -17.09 -16.16 -4.32
C LEU A 100 -16.68 -14.94 -3.50
N PHE A 101 -15.38 -14.65 -3.40
CA PHE A 101 -14.82 -13.50 -2.68
C PHE A 101 -14.51 -12.30 -3.57
N MET A 102 -14.74 -12.38 -4.87
CA MET A 102 -14.42 -11.30 -5.82
C MET A 102 -15.10 -9.99 -5.44
N ASN A 103 -16.41 -10.02 -5.21
CA ASN A 103 -17.14 -8.81 -4.85
C ASN A 103 -16.63 -8.19 -3.56
N SER A 104 -16.24 -9.01 -2.57
CA SER A 104 -15.68 -8.50 -1.31
C SER A 104 -14.31 -7.82 -1.50
N HIS A 105 -13.47 -8.33 -2.39
CA HIS A 105 -12.18 -7.70 -2.72
C HIS A 105 -12.39 -6.35 -3.41
N VAL A 106 -13.24 -6.32 -4.43
CA VAL A 106 -13.55 -5.10 -5.17
C VAL A 106 -14.19 -4.06 -4.26
N ASP A 107 -15.20 -4.46 -3.48
CA ASP A 107 -15.95 -3.57 -2.59
C ASP A 107 -15.04 -2.91 -1.54
N ARG A 108 -14.18 -3.66 -0.87
CA ARG A 108 -13.23 -3.11 0.12
C ARG A 108 -12.29 -2.09 -0.50
N THR A 109 -11.78 -2.37 -1.68
CA THR A 109 -10.90 -1.44 -2.41
C THR A 109 -11.63 -0.20 -2.88
N LEU A 110 -12.85 -0.34 -3.39
CA LEU A 110 -13.66 0.81 -3.82
C LEU A 110 -14.09 1.67 -2.63
N ASN A 111 -14.46 1.09 -1.51
CA ASN A 111 -14.83 1.84 -0.31
C ASN A 111 -13.63 2.67 0.22
N MET A 112 -12.43 2.11 0.24
CA MET A 112 -11.20 2.86 0.53
C MET A 112 -11.03 4.02 -0.47
N TYR A 113 -11.05 3.72 -1.76
CA TYR A 113 -10.88 4.72 -2.81
C TYR A 113 -11.91 5.85 -2.72
N GLU A 114 -13.20 5.53 -2.65
CA GLU A 114 -14.28 6.52 -2.62
C GLU A 114 -14.21 7.45 -1.40
N ARG A 115 -13.80 6.91 -0.26
CA ARG A 115 -13.64 7.69 0.96
C ARG A 115 -12.41 8.60 0.88
N ASP A 116 -11.27 8.08 0.42
CA ASP A 116 -9.97 8.70 0.66
C ASP A 116 -9.37 9.39 -0.59
N LYS A 117 -9.96 9.20 -1.78
CA LYS A 117 -9.42 9.70 -3.07
C LYS A 117 -9.08 11.18 -3.12
N ASN A 118 -9.70 12.00 -2.30
CA ASN A 118 -9.50 13.45 -2.28
C ASN A 118 -8.35 13.91 -1.37
N HIS A 119 -7.70 12.98 -0.66
CA HIS A 119 -6.51 13.32 0.14
C HIS A 119 -5.25 13.38 -0.73
N PRO A 120 -4.61 14.55 -0.85
CA PRO A 120 -3.39 14.71 -1.65
C PRO A 120 -2.18 13.97 -1.08
N CYS A 121 -2.19 13.61 0.19
CA CYS A 121 -1.14 12.80 0.80
C CYS A 121 -1.07 11.38 0.22
N ILE A 122 -2.17 10.83 -0.30
CA ILE A 122 -2.20 9.49 -0.87
C ILE A 122 -1.54 9.51 -2.25
N ILE A 123 -0.39 8.89 -2.35
CA ILE A 123 0.41 8.82 -3.59
C ILE A 123 0.41 7.46 -4.25
N THR A 124 -0.03 6.43 -3.53
CA THR A 124 -0.09 5.04 -3.99
C THR A 124 -1.24 4.32 -3.29
N TRP A 125 -1.94 3.47 -4.03
CA TRP A 125 -2.93 2.54 -3.48
C TRP A 125 -2.29 1.17 -3.28
N SER A 126 -2.62 0.50 -2.19
CA SER A 126 -2.24 -0.89 -1.93
C SER A 126 -3.47 -1.79 -1.89
N LEU A 127 -3.44 -2.88 -2.64
CA LEU A 127 -4.61 -3.76 -2.77
C LEU A 127 -4.85 -4.67 -1.55
N GLY A 128 -3.87 -4.77 -0.67
CA GLY A 128 -3.98 -5.60 0.53
C GLY A 128 -2.64 -6.17 0.96
N ASN A 129 -2.71 -7.13 1.89
CA ASN A 129 -1.54 -7.76 2.48
C ASN A 129 -1.68 -9.28 2.53
N GLU A 130 -0.63 -9.99 2.13
CA GLU A 130 -0.44 -11.43 2.32
C GLU A 130 -1.68 -12.31 2.06
N ALA A 131 -2.44 -11.97 1.03
CA ALA A 131 -3.68 -12.65 0.67
C ALA A 131 -3.55 -13.60 -0.54
N GLY A 132 -2.33 -13.91 -0.96
CA GLY A 132 -2.06 -14.63 -2.21
C GLY A 132 -2.28 -13.77 -3.45
N ASN A 133 -2.29 -14.37 -4.63
CA ASN A 133 -2.62 -13.68 -5.87
C ASN A 133 -3.57 -14.53 -6.71
N GLY A 134 -4.38 -13.88 -7.55
CA GLY A 134 -5.33 -14.55 -8.41
C GLY A 134 -6.39 -13.61 -8.98
N VAL A 135 -7.45 -14.21 -9.52
CA VAL A 135 -8.48 -13.51 -10.30
C VAL A 135 -9.08 -12.31 -9.54
N ASN A 136 -9.26 -12.41 -8.23
CA ASN A 136 -9.87 -11.34 -7.45
C ASN A 136 -8.97 -10.10 -7.41
N PHE A 137 -7.66 -10.26 -7.25
CA PHE A 137 -6.71 -9.13 -7.31
C PHE A 137 -6.53 -8.59 -8.73
N TYR A 138 -6.63 -9.43 -9.76
CA TYR A 138 -6.61 -8.96 -11.15
C TYR A 138 -7.80 -8.07 -11.46
N VAL A 139 -8.99 -8.47 -11.05
CA VAL A 139 -10.21 -7.66 -11.22
C VAL A 139 -10.12 -6.37 -10.39
N THR A 140 -9.69 -6.48 -9.14
CA THR A 140 -9.56 -5.32 -8.24
C THR A 140 -8.56 -4.29 -8.78
N TYR A 141 -7.39 -4.74 -9.26
CA TYR A 141 -6.40 -3.86 -9.89
C TYR A 141 -7.00 -3.12 -11.09
N ASN A 142 -7.62 -3.84 -12.03
CA ASN A 142 -8.23 -3.24 -13.21
C ASN A 142 -9.33 -2.25 -12.86
N THR A 143 -10.16 -2.58 -11.87
CA THR A 143 -11.25 -1.71 -11.42
C THR A 143 -10.71 -0.40 -10.87
N LEU A 144 -9.74 -0.46 -9.98
CA LEU A 144 -9.15 0.74 -9.37
C LEU A 144 -8.35 1.54 -10.41
N LYS A 145 -7.61 0.87 -11.30
CA LYS A 145 -6.81 1.52 -12.34
C LYS A 145 -7.66 2.27 -13.38
N ALA A 146 -8.90 1.84 -13.58
CA ALA A 146 -9.85 2.54 -14.44
C ALA A 146 -10.38 3.84 -13.81
N LEU A 147 -10.28 4.00 -12.50
CA LEU A 147 -10.80 5.14 -11.75
C LEU A 147 -9.72 6.17 -11.40
N ASP A 148 -8.49 5.72 -11.21
CA ASP A 148 -7.40 6.56 -10.69
C ASP A 148 -6.08 6.29 -11.43
N SER A 149 -5.35 7.35 -11.73
CA SER A 149 -4.05 7.29 -12.38
C SER A 149 -2.88 7.05 -11.42
N ARG A 150 -3.11 7.17 -10.11
CA ARG A 150 -2.07 6.90 -9.11
C ARG A 150 -1.56 5.47 -9.23
N PRO A 151 -0.28 5.22 -8.91
CA PRO A 151 0.27 3.87 -8.88
C PRO A 151 -0.48 2.97 -7.90
N ILE A 152 -0.56 1.70 -8.26
CA ILE A 152 -1.13 0.64 -7.43
C ILE A 152 -0.03 -0.35 -7.11
N GLN A 153 0.08 -0.74 -5.84
CA GLN A 153 0.99 -1.80 -5.41
C GLN A 153 0.23 -2.98 -4.83
N TYR A 154 0.81 -4.17 -4.99
CA TYR A 154 0.39 -5.37 -4.28
C TYR A 154 1.58 -6.34 -4.17
N GLU A 155 1.99 -6.69 -2.96
CA GLU A 155 3.23 -7.42 -2.70
C GLU A 155 3.19 -8.87 -3.22
N ARG A 156 2.03 -9.55 -3.18
CA ARG A 156 1.89 -10.92 -3.70
C ARG A 156 1.76 -10.98 -5.22
N ALA A 157 1.57 -9.86 -5.89
CA ALA A 157 1.71 -9.78 -7.33
C ALA A 157 3.17 -9.92 -7.78
N GLN A 158 4.13 -9.66 -6.91
CA GLN A 158 5.55 -9.71 -7.25
C GLN A 158 5.86 -8.89 -8.51
N LEU A 159 6.17 -9.54 -9.63
CA LEU A 159 6.39 -8.90 -10.93
C LEU A 159 5.27 -9.17 -11.94
N GLU A 160 4.14 -9.72 -11.49
CA GLU A 160 2.97 -9.86 -12.35
C GLU A 160 2.37 -8.48 -12.69
N TRP A 161 1.48 -8.46 -13.69
CA TRP A 161 0.98 -7.23 -14.28
C TRP A 161 0.05 -6.41 -13.35
N ASN A 162 -0.51 -7.03 -12.31
CA ASN A 162 -1.44 -6.40 -11.38
C ASN A 162 -0.77 -5.65 -10.22
N THR A 163 0.39 -5.08 -10.48
CA THR A 163 1.07 -4.13 -9.61
C THR A 163 1.94 -3.20 -10.44
N ASP A 164 1.97 -1.91 -10.11
CA ASP A 164 2.84 -0.92 -10.78
C ASP A 164 4.21 -0.82 -10.08
N ILE A 165 4.30 -1.26 -8.84
CA ILE A 165 5.49 -1.17 -7.99
C ILE A 165 5.88 -2.58 -7.57
N PHE A 166 7.17 -2.89 -7.64
CA PHE A 166 7.71 -4.10 -7.05
C PHE A 166 7.89 -3.87 -5.54
N CYS A 167 7.08 -4.55 -4.73
CA CYS A 167 7.12 -4.41 -3.27
C CYS A 167 7.41 -5.77 -2.61
N PRO A 168 8.65 -6.26 -2.72
CA PRO A 168 9.02 -7.54 -2.14
C PRO A 168 9.16 -7.39 -0.62
N MET A 169 8.37 -8.13 0.12
CA MET A 169 8.48 -8.13 1.57
C MET A 169 9.77 -8.81 2.02
N TYR A 170 10.40 -8.26 3.06
CA TYR A 170 11.55 -8.86 3.75
C TYR A 170 12.82 -9.07 2.90
N HIS A 171 12.94 -8.41 1.76
CA HIS A 171 14.16 -8.48 0.94
C HIS A 171 15.37 -7.90 1.69
N ARG A 172 16.48 -8.62 1.61
CA ARG A 172 17.77 -8.16 2.15
C ARG A 172 18.48 -7.22 1.19
N PRO A 173 19.42 -6.38 1.65
CA PRO A 173 20.12 -5.41 0.79
C PRO A 173 20.68 -6.02 -0.50
N ALA A 174 21.31 -7.19 -0.44
CA ALA A 174 21.84 -7.86 -1.64
C ALA A 174 20.77 -8.22 -2.68
N GLN A 175 19.55 -8.52 -2.24
CA GLN A 175 18.43 -8.81 -3.15
C GLN A 175 17.90 -7.53 -3.80
N ILE A 176 17.87 -6.43 -3.04
CA ILE A 176 17.49 -5.10 -3.53
C ILE A 176 18.52 -4.63 -4.57
N GLU A 177 19.81 -4.76 -4.25
CA GLU A 177 20.90 -4.41 -5.18
C GLU A 177 20.81 -5.20 -6.48
N LYS A 178 20.62 -6.52 -6.41
CA LYS A 178 20.43 -7.37 -7.59
C LYS A 178 19.25 -6.91 -8.46
N TYR A 179 18.13 -6.54 -7.84
CA TYR A 179 16.98 -5.99 -8.58
C TYR A 179 17.33 -4.66 -9.25
N ALA A 180 17.94 -3.74 -8.50
CA ALA A 180 18.28 -2.41 -9.00
C ALA A 180 19.26 -2.43 -10.18
N GLN A 181 20.21 -3.36 -10.16
CA GLN A 181 21.23 -3.54 -11.21
C GLN A 181 20.68 -4.26 -12.47
N ASN A 182 19.52 -4.91 -12.38
CA ASN A 182 18.97 -5.62 -13.53
C ASN A 182 18.32 -4.61 -14.51
N PRO A 183 18.83 -4.50 -15.76
CA PRO A 183 18.30 -3.57 -16.76
C PRO A 183 16.91 -3.93 -17.26
N GLU A 184 16.48 -5.17 -17.11
CA GLU A 184 15.14 -5.62 -17.52
C GLU A 184 14.05 -5.17 -16.55
N MET A 185 14.42 -4.79 -15.34
CA MET A 185 13.45 -4.30 -14.35
C MET A 185 13.07 -2.86 -14.66
N THR A 186 11.77 -2.60 -14.76
CA THR A 186 11.22 -1.30 -15.15
C THR A 186 10.42 -0.62 -14.04
N ARG A 187 10.07 -1.34 -12.98
CA ARG A 187 9.26 -0.82 -11.88
C ARG A 187 10.13 -0.25 -10.76
N PRO A 188 9.66 0.78 -10.04
CA PRO A 188 10.29 1.16 -8.79
C PRO A 188 10.17 0.01 -7.77
N LEU A 189 11.12 -0.04 -6.84
CA LEU A 189 11.09 -0.97 -5.71
C LEU A 189 10.76 -0.19 -4.44
N ILE A 190 9.75 -0.62 -3.71
CA ILE A 190 9.43 -0.14 -2.36
C ILE A 190 9.33 -1.38 -1.46
N LEU A 191 10.13 -1.40 -0.39
CA LEU A 191 10.20 -2.52 0.54
C LEU A 191 9.18 -2.35 1.67
#